data_f814a640066ed8397c4782fddab26f07
#
_entry.id   f814a640066ed8397c4782fddab26f07
#
_cell.length_a   1.000
_cell.length_b   1.000
_cell.length_c   1.000
_cell.angle_alpha   90.00
_cell.angle_beta   90.00
_cell.angle_gamma   90.00
#
_symmetry.space_group_name_H-M   'P 1'
#
loop_
_entity.id
_entity.type
_entity.pdbx_description
1 polymer ?
#
loop_
_entity_poly.entity_id
_entity_poly.type
_entity_poly.pdbx_seq_one_letter_code
_entity_poly.pdbx_strand_id
1 'polypeptide(L)'
;MSSKLLALGALVGFLVLPLGTAPRADDHGQTKGEAGADRALRLKTLAPIPASKTNNTAGAMYSFDISFVDQKTETYYLADRSNAAVDVVDANTGTFTKQIAASPAFKGFTGNNATSGPNGVVAAFPWLFVTDANSRVVTIDVRNDKTVSDVSTGGAAGLRADELAYDPEHGTLLVINNADVPPFGTLISVDKTTGKLTVGKRITFDAAHGVDAQNGAEQPVWNPETNRFYLSIPQIGPTVSNGGVIRINPFSATVETTFPVQFCGPAGLALGPRQDLFIGCNMVFDTAGNVWDPNGTVPADARDVIIDAKTGKVDATVFGVGAGDEVWFNSGDGNYYATGSGSPERPLPALTAKGSTPAGVVDAKDQKLLQLFPTYNVPAVTTGSGQHPSGTSHSIAANSRNNLVFVPLPANNAVLSPDGKNNCLTGCVAVFEHSDEDAKVD
;
A
#
# COMPACT_ATOMS: atom_id res chain seq x y z
N MET A 1 28.95 -12.06 -65.57
CA MET A 1 28.17 -12.81 -66.53
C MET A 1 26.74 -12.77 -66.05
N SER A 2 25.98 -11.83 -66.62
CA SER A 2 24.76 -11.92 -67.40
C SER A 2 23.53 -12.39 -66.61
N SER A 3 22.70 -11.47 -66.18
CA SER A 3 21.50 -10.92 -66.87
C SER A 3 20.38 -11.95 -67.11
N LYS A 4 19.22 -11.72 -66.52
CA LYS A 4 18.02 -11.35 -67.28
C LYS A 4 16.82 -11.06 -66.38
N LEU A 5 16.31 -9.84 -66.56
CA LEU A 5 14.94 -9.41 -66.27
C LEU A 5 13.90 -10.23 -67.04
N LEU A 6 12.72 -10.40 -66.51
CA LEU A 6 11.46 -10.36 -67.28
C LEU A 6 10.30 -9.90 -66.38
N ALA A 7 9.70 -8.82 -66.79
CA ALA A 7 8.43 -8.28 -66.32
C ALA A 7 7.27 -8.76 -67.25
N LEU A 8 6.04 -8.81 -66.75
CA LEU A 8 4.73 -8.60 -67.40
C LEU A 8 3.67 -9.19 -66.47
N GLY A 9 2.52 -8.65 -66.22
CA GLY A 9 1.75 -7.56 -66.73
C GLY A 9 0.39 -7.62 -66.02
N ALA A 10 -0.24 -6.50 -65.88
CA ALA A 10 -1.50 -6.23 -65.20
C ALA A 10 -2.71 -6.94 -65.84
N LEU A 11 -3.73 -7.23 -65.02
CA LEU A 11 -5.13 -7.15 -65.46
C LEU A 11 -6.04 -6.69 -64.33
N VAL A 12 -6.70 -5.57 -64.57
CA VAL A 12 -7.74 -4.92 -63.77
C VAL A 12 -9.08 -5.60 -64.09
N GLY A 13 -9.78 -6.02 -63.05
CA GLY A 13 -11.15 -6.47 -63.18
C GLY A 13 -12.04 -5.79 -62.13
N PHE A 14 -12.79 -4.76 -62.54
CA PHE A 14 -13.86 -4.19 -61.74
C PHE A 14 -15.07 -5.11 -61.77
N LEU A 15 -15.53 -5.51 -60.57
CA LEU A 15 -16.87 -6.10 -60.42
C LEU A 15 -17.67 -5.22 -59.45
N VAL A 16 -18.68 -4.56 -60.04
CA VAL A 16 -19.73 -3.81 -59.33
C VAL A 16 -20.81 -4.81 -58.97
N LEU A 17 -21.17 -4.90 -57.68
CA LEU A 17 -22.39 -5.58 -57.24
C LEU A 17 -23.17 -4.70 -56.25
N PRO A 18 -24.52 -4.85 -56.17
CA PRO A 18 -25.43 -3.80 -55.79
C PRO A 18 -25.66 -3.68 -54.28
N LEU A 19 -26.07 -2.47 -53.89
CA LEU A 19 -26.55 -2.11 -52.53
C LEU A 19 -27.73 -2.98 -52.10
N GLY A 20 -27.53 -3.82 -51.10
CA GLY A 20 -28.58 -4.45 -50.32
C GLY A 20 -28.73 -3.70 -49.00
N THR A 21 -29.91 -3.15 -48.77
CA THR A 21 -30.34 -2.55 -47.51
C THR A 21 -30.48 -3.65 -46.45
N ALA A 22 -29.64 -3.60 -45.41
CA ALA A 22 -29.81 -4.43 -44.21
C ALA A 22 -30.64 -3.67 -43.15
N PRO A 23 -31.45 -4.35 -42.35
CA PRO A 23 -32.32 -3.74 -41.36
C PRO A 23 -31.51 -3.24 -40.14
N ARG A 24 -31.94 -2.10 -39.61
CA ARG A 24 -31.48 -1.52 -38.37
C ARG A 24 -31.82 -2.48 -37.22
N ALA A 25 -30.83 -3.06 -36.61
CA ALA A 25 -30.96 -3.66 -35.29
C ALA A 25 -30.75 -2.55 -34.24
N ASP A 26 -31.74 -2.35 -33.38
CA ASP A 26 -31.65 -1.51 -32.21
C ASP A 26 -30.67 -2.19 -31.26
N ASP A 27 -29.44 -1.67 -31.23
CA ASP A 27 -28.42 -2.09 -30.26
C ASP A 27 -28.56 -1.25 -29.00
N HIS A 28 -29.34 -1.74 -28.04
CA HIS A 28 -29.26 -1.35 -26.65
C HIS A 28 -28.08 -2.07 -25.97
N GLY A 29 -26.89 -1.90 -26.51
CA GLY A 29 -25.64 -2.21 -25.84
C GLY A 29 -25.32 -1.08 -24.88
N GLN A 30 -25.75 -1.22 -23.63
CA GLN A 30 -25.14 -0.46 -22.54
C GLN A 30 -23.65 -0.83 -22.50
N THR A 31 -22.81 0.01 -23.11
CA THR A 31 -21.40 0.08 -22.79
C THR A 31 -21.32 0.42 -21.28
N LYS A 32 -20.96 -0.55 -20.45
CA LYS A 32 -20.47 -0.28 -19.11
C LYS A 32 -19.28 0.66 -19.28
N GLY A 33 -19.48 1.91 -18.89
CA GLY A 33 -18.57 2.99 -19.16
C GLY A 33 -17.21 2.74 -18.56
N GLU A 34 -16.20 3.19 -19.22
CA GLU A 34 -14.92 3.64 -18.69
C GLU A 34 -15.17 4.84 -17.73
N ALA A 35 -15.92 4.61 -16.67
CA ALA A 35 -16.34 5.66 -15.75
C ALA A 35 -15.48 5.54 -14.47
N GLY A 36 -14.48 6.37 -14.36
CA GLY A 36 -13.75 6.52 -13.09
C GLY A 36 -12.41 7.23 -13.16
N ALA A 37 -11.65 7.13 -14.27
CA ALA A 37 -10.27 7.60 -14.33
C ALA A 37 -10.10 9.14 -14.28
N ASP A 38 -11.12 9.91 -14.65
CA ASP A 38 -11.02 11.40 -14.78
C ASP A 38 -11.67 12.18 -13.64
N ARG A 39 -12.24 11.52 -12.62
CA ARG A 39 -12.95 12.22 -11.54
C ARG A 39 -12.01 12.51 -10.38
N ALA A 40 -11.95 13.79 -9.99
CA ALA A 40 -11.10 14.20 -8.86
C ALA A 40 -11.53 13.54 -7.53
N LEU A 41 -10.55 13.01 -6.81
CA LEU A 41 -10.75 12.47 -5.46
C LEU A 41 -10.89 13.62 -4.47
N ARG A 42 -11.93 13.60 -3.64
CA ARG A 42 -12.21 14.61 -2.61
C ARG A 42 -12.48 13.96 -1.26
N LEU A 43 -12.21 14.68 -0.19
CA LEU A 43 -12.57 14.22 1.15
C LEU A 43 -14.10 14.10 1.26
N LYS A 44 -14.59 12.91 1.58
CA LYS A 44 -16.00 12.63 1.83
C LYS A 44 -16.36 12.83 3.30
N THR A 45 -15.62 12.20 4.18
CA THR A 45 -15.85 12.23 5.63
C THR A 45 -14.58 11.85 6.39
N LEU A 46 -14.64 12.00 7.71
CA LEU A 46 -13.66 11.46 8.64
C LEU A 46 -14.32 10.42 9.53
N ALA A 47 -13.62 9.33 9.80
CA ALA A 47 -13.95 8.36 10.84
C ALA A 47 -13.04 8.62 12.05
N PRO A 48 -13.47 9.39 13.07
CA PRO A 48 -12.65 9.63 14.26
C PRO A 48 -12.36 8.33 15.00
N ILE A 49 -11.11 8.14 15.40
CA ILE A 49 -10.67 6.97 16.17
C ILE A 49 -10.67 7.33 17.65
N PRO A 50 -11.48 6.67 18.48
CA PRO A 50 -11.49 6.94 19.93
C PRO A 50 -10.23 6.35 20.58
N ALA A 51 -9.75 7.00 21.64
CA ALA A 51 -8.73 6.43 22.50
C ALA A 51 -9.22 5.17 23.19
N SER A 52 -8.44 4.09 23.11
CA SER A 52 -8.67 2.88 23.90
C SER A 52 -8.25 3.08 25.35
N LYS A 53 -8.59 2.14 26.23
CA LYS A 53 -8.10 2.14 27.62
C LYS A 53 -6.58 1.87 27.70
N THR A 54 -6.02 1.28 26.68
CA THR A 54 -4.60 0.94 26.55
C THR A 54 -3.81 2.00 25.79
N ASN A 55 -4.44 3.10 25.36
CA ASN A 55 -3.76 4.19 24.68
C ASN A 55 -2.65 4.78 25.56
N ASN A 56 -1.46 4.88 24.98
CA ASN A 56 -0.27 5.38 25.66
C ASN A 56 0.41 6.56 24.94
N THR A 57 -0.33 7.21 24.04
CA THR A 57 0.13 8.38 23.26
C THR A 57 -0.78 9.58 23.50
N ALA A 58 -0.84 10.05 24.77
CA ALA A 58 -1.63 11.21 25.19
C ALA A 58 -3.15 11.13 24.93
N GLY A 59 -3.72 9.91 24.85
CA GLY A 59 -5.16 9.72 24.64
C GLY A 59 -5.61 9.94 23.19
N ALA A 60 -4.72 9.83 22.21
CA ALA A 60 -5.02 9.97 20.80
C ALA A 60 -4.16 9.04 19.93
N MET A 61 -4.57 8.82 18.69
CA MET A 61 -3.83 8.03 17.72
C MET A 61 -2.76 8.91 17.04
N TYR A 62 -1.49 8.63 17.28
CA TYR A 62 -0.34 9.24 16.61
C TYR A 62 0.53 8.23 15.89
N SER A 63 0.70 7.05 16.50
CA SER A 63 1.48 5.95 15.95
C SER A 63 0.56 4.83 15.52
N PHE A 64 0.57 4.54 14.26
CA PHE A 64 -0.14 3.43 13.59
C PHE A 64 0.79 2.87 12.51
N ASP A 65 0.36 1.84 11.81
CA ASP A 65 1.12 1.27 10.71
C ASP A 65 0.19 0.90 9.54
N ILE A 66 0.29 -0.31 9.03
CA ILE A 66 -0.35 -0.76 7.79
C ILE A 66 -1.87 -0.88 7.96
N SER A 67 -2.58 -0.59 6.88
CA SER A 67 -4.02 -0.75 6.74
C SER A 67 -4.38 -1.78 5.65
N PHE A 68 -5.61 -2.26 5.69
CA PHE A 68 -6.10 -3.23 4.71
C PHE A 68 -7.61 -3.13 4.55
N VAL A 69 -8.12 -3.23 3.31
CA VAL A 69 -9.55 -3.42 3.05
C VAL A 69 -9.83 -4.87 2.65
N ASP A 70 -10.59 -5.58 3.46
CA ASP A 70 -11.19 -6.86 3.05
C ASP A 70 -12.32 -6.60 2.03
N GLN A 71 -12.02 -6.85 0.77
CA GLN A 71 -12.95 -6.63 -0.35
C GLN A 71 -14.20 -7.52 -0.27
N LYS A 72 -14.13 -8.63 0.47
CA LYS A 72 -15.27 -9.55 0.63
C LYS A 72 -16.29 -9.02 1.61
N THR A 73 -15.83 -8.49 2.73
CA THR A 73 -16.70 -7.98 3.82
C THR A 73 -16.86 -6.47 3.79
N GLU A 74 -16.14 -5.79 2.89
CA GLU A 74 -16.10 -4.34 2.79
C GLU A 74 -15.76 -3.69 4.14
N THR A 75 -14.67 -4.20 4.74
CA THR A 75 -14.20 -3.78 6.06
C THR A 75 -12.77 -3.29 5.98
N TYR A 76 -12.52 -2.08 6.43
CA TYR A 76 -11.19 -1.51 6.59
C TYR A 76 -10.65 -1.83 7.98
N TYR A 77 -9.38 -2.23 8.04
CA TYR A 77 -8.60 -2.51 9.24
C TYR A 77 -7.35 -1.65 9.29
N LEU A 78 -6.99 -1.15 10.46
CA LEU A 78 -5.77 -0.36 10.69
C LEU A 78 -5.02 -0.90 11.92
N ALA A 79 -3.75 -1.18 11.78
CA ALA A 79 -2.87 -1.52 12.90
C ALA A 79 -2.53 -0.25 13.70
N ASP A 80 -3.17 -0.05 14.86
CA ASP A 80 -3.01 1.12 15.70
C ASP A 80 -2.13 0.82 16.92
N ARG A 81 -0.86 1.24 16.83
CA ARG A 81 0.12 1.12 17.91
C ARG A 81 -0.25 1.97 19.12
N SER A 82 -0.82 3.16 18.91
CA SER A 82 -1.22 4.08 19.99
C SER A 82 -2.26 3.46 20.92
N ASN A 83 -3.22 2.76 20.34
CA ASN A 83 -4.32 2.11 21.06
C ASN A 83 -4.06 0.64 21.39
N ALA A 84 -2.94 0.06 20.94
CA ALA A 84 -2.64 -1.36 21.03
C ALA A 84 -3.81 -2.23 20.54
N ALA A 85 -4.36 -1.89 19.38
CA ALA A 85 -5.57 -2.47 18.81
C ALA A 85 -5.53 -2.46 17.28
N VAL A 86 -6.45 -3.18 16.65
CA VAL A 86 -6.81 -2.98 15.24
C VAL A 86 -8.09 -2.18 15.20
N ASP A 87 -8.06 -1.01 14.57
CA ASP A 87 -9.24 -0.19 14.32
C ASP A 87 -10.03 -0.75 13.14
N VAL A 88 -11.35 -0.74 13.25
CA VAL A 88 -12.27 -1.26 12.24
C VAL A 88 -13.21 -0.17 11.77
N VAL A 89 -13.23 0.05 10.45
CA VAL A 89 -14.12 1.01 9.78
C VAL A 89 -14.95 0.26 8.74
N ASP A 90 -16.24 0.55 8.69
CA ASP A 90 -17.11 0.07 7.61
C ASP A 90 -16.70 0.75 6.30
N ALA A 91 -16.21 -0.04 5.34
CA ALA A 91 -15.68 0.48 4.08
C ALA A 91 -16.76 0.85 3.06
N ASN A 92 -18.05 0.67 3.38
CA ASN A 92 -19.16 1.20 2.59
C ASN A 92 -19.51 2.63 2.98
N THR A 93 -19.49 2.90 4.29
CA THR A 93 -19.97 4.16 4.85
C THR A 93 -18.85 5.10 5.28
N GLY A 94 -17.64 4.57 5.53
CA GLY A 94 -16.55 5.32 6.13
C GLY A 94 -16.76 5.58 7.62
N THR A 95 -17.49 4.72 8.33
CA THR A 95 -17.82 4.90 9.75
C THR A 95 -16.99 3.98 10.62
N PHE A 96 -16.35 4.53 11.66
CA PHE A 96 -15.70 3.71 12.70
C PHE A 96 -16.70 2.78 13.37
N THR A 97 -16.34 1.51 13.54
CA THR A 97 -17.23 0.49 14.13
C THR A 97 -16.77 0.00 15.48
N LYS A 98 -15.49 -0.37 15.61
CA LYS A 98 -14.91 -0.93 16.83
C LYS A 98 -13.39 -0.94 16.81
N GLN A 99 -12.80 -1.30 17.95
CA GLN A 99 -11.40 -1.69 18.09
C GLN A 99 -11.30 -3.15 18.48
N ILE A 100 -10.39 -3.90 17.89
CA ILE A 100 -10.14 -5.31 18.21
C ILE A 100 -8.79 -5.39 18.93
N ALA A 101 -8.82 -5.92 20.15
CA ALA A 101 -7.63 -6.24 20.91
C ALA A 101 -7.26 -7.73 20.75
N ALA A 102 -5.98 -8.05 20.82
CA ALA A 102 -5.54 -9.45 20.90
C ALA A 102 -5.54 -9.96 22.35
N SER A 103 -5.49 -11.28 22.51
CA SER A 103 -5.26 -11.94 23.80
C SER A 103 -4.17 -13.00 23.65
N PRO A 104 -2.97 -12.81 24.26
CA PRO A 104 -2.49 -11.64 25.02
C PRO A 104 -2.57 -10.33 24.24
N ALA A 105 -2.62 -9.20 24.96
CA ALA A 105 -2.72 -7.85 24.37
C ALA A 105 -1.57 -7.55 23.37
N PHE A 106 -1.83 -6.71 22.40
CA PHE A 106 -0.79 -6.14 21.53
C PHE A 106 0.19 -5.29 22.33
N LYS A 107 1.41 -5.14 21.80
CA LYS A 107 2.50 -4.43 22.49
C LYS A 107 2.21 -2.96 22.77
N GLY A 108 1.52 -2.29 21.87
CA GLY A 108 1.34 -0.84 21.90
C GLY A 108 2.60 -0.09 21.45
N PHE A 109 2.53 1.24 21.46
CA PHE A 109 3.66 2.10 21.16
C PHE A 109 4.68 2.09 22.31
N THR A 110 5.96 1.86 22.02
CA THR A 110 7.05 1.74 23.01
C THR A 110 8.02 2.91 23.00
N GLY A 111 7.77 3.92 22.17
CA GLY A 111 8.74 4.99 21.90
C GLY A 111 9.65 4.71 20.71
N ASN A 112 9.61 3.49 20.16
CA ASN A 112 10.41 3.08 19.00
C ASN A 112 9.57 2.14 18.12
N ASN A 113 9.43 2.46 16.83
CA ASN A 113 8.65 1.65 15.88
C ASN A 113 9.17 0.20 15.80
N ALA A 114 10.49 -0.02 15.83
CA ALA A 114 11.07 -1.35 15.74
C ALA A 114 10.68 -2.31 16.89
N THR A 115 10.11 -1.79 17.97
CA THR A 115 9.70 -2.57 19.15
C THR A 115 8.23 -2.39 19.51
N SER A 116 7.47 -1.67 18.67
CA SER A 116 6.04 -1.40 18.83
C SER A 116 5.16 -2.39 18.06
N GLY A 117 3.86 -2.36 18.28
CA GLY A 117 2.85 -3.10 17.53
C GLY A 117 1.42 -2.82 18.02
N PRO A 118 0.39 -3.20 17.27
CA PRO A 118 0.44 -3.99 16.03
C PRO A 118 1.01 -3.22 14.84
N ASN A 119 1.46 -3.95 13.79
CA ASN A 119 2.14 -3.39 12.62
C ASN A 119 1.42 -3.72 11.31
N GLY A 120 1.66 -4.87 10.71
CA GLY A 120 0.97 -5.33 9.51
C GLY A 120 -0.40 -5.94 9.82
N VAL A 121 -1.34 -5.76 8.91
CA VAL A 121 -2.67 -6.35 8.97
C VAL A 121 -3.13 -6.82 7.59
N VAL A 122 -3.57 -8.09 7.49
CA VAL A 122 -4.17 -8.67 6.28
C VAL A 122 -5.40 -9.50 6.67
N ALA A 123 -6.50 -9.35 5.93
CA ALA A 123 -7.73 -10.08 6.18
C ALA A 123 -8.02 -11.12 5.09
N ALA A 124 -8.50 -12.29 5.52
CA ALA A 124 -9.09 -13.31 4.67
C ALA A 124 -10.29 -13.92 5.44
N PHE A 125 -11.43 -13.26 5.38
CA PHE A 125 -12.60 -13.61 6.19
C PHE A 125 -12.82 -15.11 6.33
N PRO A 126 -12.98 -15.62 7.55
CA PRO A 126 -13.23 -14.90 8.81
C PRO A 126 -11.96 -14.53 9.60
N TRP A 127 -10.77 -14.68 9.01
CA TRP A 127 -9.49 -14.51 9.69
C TRP A 127 -8.89 -13.14 9.41
N LEU A 128 -8.39 -12.53 10.46
CA LEU A 128 -7.55 -11.34 10.43
C LEU A 128 -6.16 -11.73 10.96
N PHE A 129 -5.14 -11.55 10.14
CA PHE A 129 -3.75 -11.81 10.51
C PHE A 129 -3.09 -10.48 10.87
N VAL A 130 -2.47 -10.43 12.03
CA VAL A 130 -1.86 -9.21 12.56
C VAL A 130 -0.47 -9.51 13.09
N THR A 131 0.51 -8.71 12.68
CA THR A 131 1.87 -8.76 13.21
C THR A 131 2.05 -7.82 14.39
N ASP A 132 2.96 -8.15 15.29
CA ASP A 132 3.20 -7.40 16.53
C ASP A 132 4.66 -7.55 16.99
N ALA A 133 5.09 -6.75 17.92
CA ALA A 133 6.28 -7.03 18.72
C ALA A 133 5.91 -8.04 19.83
N ASN A 134 6.76 -8.96 20.24
CA ASN A 134 8.13 -9.30 19.86
C ASN A 134 8.10 -10.40 18.78
N SER A 135 8.28 -10.03 17.52
CA SER A 135 8.29 -11.01 16.40
C SER A 135 7.07 -11.92 16.41
N ARG A 136 5.91 -11.37 16.70
CA ARG A 136 4.65 -12.08 16.96
C ARG A 136 3.71 -11.97 15.78
N VAL A 137 2.96 -13.04 15.51
CA VAL A 137 1.85 -13.06 14.55
C VAL A 137 0.64 -13.69 15.21
N VAL A 138 -0.50 -13.00 15.13
CA VAL A 138 -1.76 -13.52 15.67
C VAL A 138 -2.80 -13.69 14.56
N THR A 139 -3.68 -14.68 14.71
CA THR A 139 -4.92 -14.77 13.97
C THR A 139 -6.09 -14.41 14.88
N ILE A 140 -6.95 -13.51 14.41
CA ILE A 140 -8.19 -13.12 15.09
C ILE A 140 -9.38 -13.59 14.25
N ASP A 141 -10.34 -14.24 14.88
CA ASP A 141 -11.65 -14.52 14.29
C ASP A 141 -12.53 -13.27 14.41
N VAL A 142 -12.73 -12.54 13.29
CA VAL A 142 -13.46 -11.27 13.27
C VAL A 142 -14.97 -11.41 13.52
N ARG A 143 -15.51 -12.64 13.53
CA ARG A 143 -16.94 -12.91 13.87
C ARG A 143 -17.22 -12.70 15.37
N ASN A 144 -16.21 -12.83 16.21
CA ASN A 144 -16.32 -12.75 17.67
C ASN A 144 -15.15 -12.04 18.35
N ASP A 145 -14.22 -11.48 17.56
CA ASP A 145 -13.03 -10.73 17.98
C ASP A 145 -12.08 -11.55 18.89
N LYS A 146 -11.99 -12.86 18.64
CA LYS A 146 -11.14 -13.74 19.46
C LYS A 146 -9.85 -14.08 18.77
N THR A 147 -8.74 -13.98 19.49
CA THR A 147 -7.46 -14.55 19.10
C THR A 147 -7.58 -16.09 19.09
N VAL A 148 -7.33 -16.71 17.94
CA VAL A 148 -7.41 -18.16 17.74
C VAL A 148 -6.04 -18.80 17.52
N SER A 149 -5.04 -18.01 17.16
CA SER A 149 -3.65 -18.45 17.03
C SER A 149 -2.70 -17.32 17.40
N ASP A 150 -1.55 -17.70 17.97
CA ASP A 150 -0.49 -16.78 18.40
C ASP A 150 0.83 -17.52 18.27
N VAL A 151 1.72 -17.04 17.42
CA VAL A 151 3.00 -17.67 17.12
C VAL A 151 4.12 -16.62 17.03
N SER A 152 5.36 -17.06 17.22
CA SER A 152 6.54 -16.20 17.04
C SER A 152 7.29 -16.57 15.76
N THR A 153 7.74 -15.58 14.99
CA THR A 153 8.68 -15.77 13.87
C THR A 153 10.12 -16.00 14.33
N GLY A 154 10.39 -15.85 15.63
CA GLY A 154 11.70 -16.09 16.22
C GLY A 154 12.76 -15.04 15.91
N GLY A 155 12.39 -13.79 15.69
CA GLY A 155 13.30 -12.66 15.54
C GLY A 155 14.03 -12.29 16.83
N ALA A 156 14.89 -11.28 16.80
CA ALA A 156 15.63 -10.81 17.95
C ALA A 156 14.67 -10.30 19.04
N ALA A 157 15.11 -10.45 20.30
CA ALA A 157 14.28 -10.10 21.44
C ALA A 157 13.85 -8.62 21.41
N GLY A 158 12.55 -8.40 21.49
CA GLY A 158 11.93 -7.08 21.47
C GLY A 158 11.61 -6.53 20.07
N LEU A 159 12.21 -7.05 19.00
CA LEU A 159 11.95 -6.55 17.66
C LEU A 159 10.61 -7.05 17.10
N ARG A 160 10.01 -6.24 16.24
CA ARG A 160 8.69 -6.51 15.67
C ARG A 160 8.75 -7.54 14.54
N ALA A 161 7.66 -8.28 14.37
CA ALA A 161 7.22 -8.70 13.07
C ALA A 161 6.46 -7.50 12.47
N ASP A 162 6.68 -7.25 11.18
CA ASP A 162 6.21 -6.03 10.51
C ASP A 162 5.15 -6.34 9.46
N GLU A 163 5.42 -6.09 8.20
CA GLU A 163 4.45 -6.31 7.15
C GLU A 163 4.26 -7.79 6.81
N LEU A 164 3.15 -8.10 6.15
CA LEU A 164 2.82 -9.46 5.75
C LEU A 164 1.98 -9.47 4.47
N ALA A 165 2.10 -10.58 3.72
CA ALA A 165 1.21 -10.89 2.61
C ALA A 165 0.64 -12.29 2.75
N TYR A 166 -0.54 -12.52 2.19
CA TYR A 166 -1.26 -13.79 2.24
C TYR A 166 -1.48 -14.38 0.85
N ASP A 167 -1.11 -15.63 0.69
CA ASP A 167 -1.49 -16.50 -0.43
C ASP A 167 -2.77 -17.26 -0.08
N PRO A 168 -3.93 -16.87 -0.63
CA PRO A 168 -5.20 -17.49 -0.29
C PRO A 168 -5.38 -18.88 -0.92
N GLU A 169 -4.65 -19.20 -1.97
CA GLU A 169 -4.75 -20.51 -2.63
C GLU A 169 -4.11 -21.59 -1.78
N HIS A 170 -2.89 -21.39 -1.32
CA HIS A 170 -2.15 -22.38 -0.55
C HIS A 170 -2.24 -22.18 0.97
N GLY A 171 -2.86 -21.08 1.42
CA GLY A 171 -2.97 -20.76 2.85
C GLY A 171 -1.61 -20.45 3.47
N THR A 172 -0.81 -19.60 2.82
CA THR A 172 0.55 -19.25 3.27
C THR A 172 0.66 -17.75 3.51
N LEU A 173 1.15 -17.37 4.69
CA LEU A 173 1.61 -16.01 4.97
C LEU A 173 3.12 -15.92 4.73
N LEU A 174 3.56 -14.82 4.15
CA LEU A 174 4.92 -14.33 4.25
C LEU A 174 4.93 -13.17 5.24
N VAL A 175 5.65 -13.32 6.34
CA VAL A 175 5.76 -12.31 7.42
C VAL A 175 7.18 -11.80 7.48
N ILE A 176 7.35 -10.49 7.51
CA ILE A 176 8.65 -9.83 7.44
C ILE A 176 9.08 -9.37 8.84
N ASN A 177 10.32 -9.64 9.19
CA ASN A 177 11.04 -9.06 10.33
C ASN A 177 12.05 -8.04 9.80
N ASN A 178 11.60 -6.82 9.58
CA ASN A 178 12.39 -5.79 8.90
C ASN A 178 13.50 -5.19 9.76
N ALA A 179 13.29 -5.11 11.07
CA ALA A 179 14.22 -4.50 12.01
C ALA A 179 15.33 -5.45 12.49
N ASP A 180 15.26 -6.74 12.17
CA ASP A 180 16.33 -7.70 12.45
C ASP A 180 17.54 -7.47 11.53
N VAL A 181 18.73 -7.85 11.98
CA VAL A 181 19.96 -7.74 11.19
C VAL A 181 20.65 -9.11 11.12
N PRO A 182 20.67 -9.75 9.92
CA PRO A 182 19.98 -9.34 8.70
C PRO A 182 18.46 -9.48 8.83
N PRO A 183 17.66 -8.72 8.03
CA PRO A 183 16.22 -8.88 7.98
C PRO A 183 15.86 -10.23 7.37
N PHE A 184 14.64 -10.72 7.67
CA PHE A 184 14.19 -12.02 7.15
C PHE A 184 12.69 -12.10 6.97
N GLY A 185 12.24 -13.02 6.12
CA GLY A 185 10.86 -13.42 5.97
C GLY A 185 10.61 -14.79 6.59
N THR A 186 9.43 -14.99 7.16
CA THR A 186 8.99 -16.30 7.68
C THR A 186 7.74 -16.74 6.92
N LEU A 187 7.80 -17.93 6.34
CA LEU A 187 6.63 -18.58 5.76
C LEU A 187 5.83 -19.26 6.87
N ILE A 188 4.54 -18.95 6.96
CA ILE A 188 3.64 -19.49 7.98
C ILE A 188 2.44 -20.11 7.28
N SER A 189 2.17 -21.40 7.54
CA SER A 189 0.98 -22.07 7.03
C SER A 189 -0.24 -21.71 7.87
N VAL A 190 -1.36 -21.45 7.21
CA VAL A 190 -2.66 -21.14 7.80
C VAL A 190 -3.61 -22.31 7.58
N ASP A 191 -4.14 -22.90 8.64
CA ASP A 191 -5.31 -23.76 8.53
C ASP A 191 -6.54 -22.88 8.23
N LYS A 192 -7.00 -22.90 6.99
CA LYS A 192 -8.10 -22.05 6.51
C LYS A 192 -9.43 -22.30 7.23
N THR A 193 -9.60 -23.46 7.89
CA THR A 193 -10.81 -23.80 8.63
C THR A 193 -10.79 -23.25 10.05
N THR A 194 -9.64 -23.28 10.70
CA THR A 194 -9.51 -22.95 12.13
C THR A 194 -8.76 -21.64 12.39
N GLY A 195 -8.10 -21.07 11.37
CA GLY A 195 -7.22 -19.91 11.52
C GLY A 195 -5.89 -20.18 12.23
N LYS A 196 -5.61 -21.47 12.55
CA LYS A 196 -4.39 -21.86 13.25
C LYS A 196 -3.16 -21.65 12.38
N LEU A 197 -2.14 -21.04 12.97
CA LEU A 197 -0.84 -20.80 12.34
C LEU A 197 0.15 -21.89 12.68
N THR A 198 0.97 -22.26 11.70
CA THR A 198 2.12 -23.16 11.87
C THR A 198 3.34 -22.51 11.23
N VAL A 199 4.32 -22.16 12.05
CA VAL A 199 5.57 -21.52 11.60
C VAL A 199 6.38 -22.50 10.76
N GLY A 200 6.76 -22.09 9.57
CA GLY A 200 7.53 -22.85 8.59
C GLY A 200 8.97 -22.35 8.45
N LYS A 201 9.42 -22.23 7.21
CA LYS A 201 10.81 -21.86 6.90
C LYS A 201 11.04 -20.36 7.00
N ARG A 202 12.25 -20.00 7.46
CA ARG A 202 12.80 -18.64 7.39
C ARG A 202 13.58 -18.47 6.09
N ILE A 203 13.52 -17.26 5.54
CA ILE A 203 14.29 -16.79 4.39
C ILE A 203 15.07 -15.56 4.86
N THR A 204 16.37 -15.68 5.03
CA THR A 204 17.23 -14.58 5.45
C THR A 204 17.59 -13.73 4.23
N PHE A 205 17.56 -12.41 4.38
CA PHE A 205 17.85 -11.48 3.30
C PHE A 205 19.27 -10.91 3.45
N ASP A 206 20.24 -11.75 3.20
CA ASP A 206 21.67 -11.41 3.17
C ASP A 206 22.34 -11.88 1.86
N ALA A 207 23.57 -11.47 1.66
CA ALA A 207 24.33 -11.78 0.44
C ALA A 207 24.48 -13.30 0.21
N ALA A 208 24.53 -14.12 1.25
CA ALA A 208 24.69 -15.57 1.14
C ALA A 208 23.38 -16.26 0.66
N HIS A 209 22.23 -15.57 0.81
CA HIS A 209 20.92 -16.09 0.44
C HIS A 209 20.28 -15.37 -0.76
N GLY A 210 21.09 -14.63 -1.52
CA GLY A 210 20.70 -14.08 -2.82
C GLY A 210 20.27 -12.61 -2.83
N VAL A 211 20.23 -11.93 -1.67
CA VAL A 211 20.00 -10.48 -1.58
C VAL A 211 20.70 -9.90 -0.36
N ASP A 212 21.49 -8.85 -0.54
CA ASP A 212 22.18 -8.15 0.55
C ASP A 212 21.35 -6.95 1.03
N ALA A 213 20.28 -7.24 1.80
CA ALA A 213 19.40 -6.21 2.34
C ALA A 213 20.07 -5.49 3.53
N GLN A 214 20.31 -4.17 3.38
CA GLN A 214 21.06 -3.37 4.35
C GLN A 214 20.18 -2.45 5.21
N ASN A 215 19.01 -2.07 4.75
CA ASN A 215 18.12 -1.13 5.42
C ASN A 215 16.69 -1.70 5.55
N GLY A 216 16.60 -2.91 6.09
CA GLY A 216 15.33 -3.58 6.29
C GLY A 216 14.81 -4.29 5.04
N ALA A 217 13.56 -4.71 5.14
CA ALA A 217 12.72 -5.28 4.09
C ALA A 217 11.29 -4.88 4.42
N GLU A 218 10.53 -4.42 3.45
CA GLU A 218 9.27 -3.71 3.66
C GLU A 218 8.07 -4.48 3.10
N GLN A 219 7.15 -3.85 2.40
CA GLN A 219 5.87 -4.44 2.00
C GLN A 219 6.03 -5.64 1.06
N PRO A 220 5.50 -6.82 1.42
CA PRO A 220 5.35 -7.95 0.51
C PRO A 220 4.00 -7.93 -0.21
N VAL A 221 3.94 -8.53 -1.40
CA VAL A 221 2.69 -8.80 -2.12
C VAL A 221 2.69 -10.21 -2.71
N TRP A 222 1.52 -10.88 -2.69
CA TRP A 222 1.30 -12.15 -3.36
C TRP A 222 0.87 -11.94 -4.81
N ASN A 223 1.49 -12.66 -5.73
CA ASN A 223 1.10 -12.68 -7.13
C ASN A 223 0.58 -14.08 -7.52
N PRO A 224 -0.73 -14.24 -7.72
CA PRO A 224 -1.32 -15.55 -8.02
C PRO A 224 -0.97 -16.08 -9.41
N GLU A 225 -0.64 -15.22 -10.40
CA GLU A 225 -0.26 -15.69 -11.73
C GLU A 225 1.14 -16.34 -11.75
N THR A 226 2.06 -15.83 -10.94
CA THR A 226 3.41 -16.38 -10.85
C THR A 226 3.56 -17.40 -9.73
N ASN A 227 2.60 -17.47 -8.81
CA ASN A 227 2.68 -18.22 -7.55
C ASN A 227 3.93 -17.80 -6.75
N ARG A 228 4.19 -16.50 -6.63
CA ARG A 228 5.35 -15.93 -5.94
C ARG A 228 4.95 -14.77 -5.06
N PHE A 229 5.71 -14.60 -3.99
CA PHE A 229 5.73 -13.32 -3.29
C PHE A 229 6.76 -12.39 -3.91
N TYR A 230 6.46 -11.11 -3.88
CA TYR A 230 7.38 -10.02 -4.19
C TYR A 230 7.53 -9.17 -2.95
N LEU A 231 8.72 -8.61 -2.74
CA LEU A 231 9.05 -7.90 -1.51
C LEU A 231 9.94 -6.71 -1.81
N SER A 232 9.57 -5.55 -1.31
CA SER A 232 10.36 -4.32 -1.38
C SER A 232 11.61 -4.42 -0.49
N ILE A 233 12.75 -4.04 -1.04
CA ILE A 233 14.04 -3.93 -0.32
C ILE A 233 14.56 -2.50 -0.49
N PRO A 234 14.55 -1.67 0.57
CA PRO A 234 14.92 -0.26 0.49
C PRO A 234 16.36 -0.02 0.04
N GLN A 235 17.28 -0.91 0.43
CA GLN A 235 18.69 -0.83 0.05
C GLN A 235 19.26 -2.22 -0.17
N ILE A 236 19.93 -2.42 -1.32
CA ILE A 236 20.64 -3.65 -1.67
C ILE A 236 22.13 -3.35 -1.80
N GLY A 237 22.93 -4.01 -0.96
CA GLY A 237 24.37 -3.79 -0.89
C GLY A 237 24.76 -2.43 -0.30
N PRO A 238 26.01 -1.98 -0.49
CA PRO A 238 26.57 -0.83 0.22
C PRO A 238 26.08 0.53 -0.30
N THR A 239 25.44 0.59 -1.47
CA THR A 239 25.01 1.86 -2.08
C THR A 239 23.58 2.17 -1.70
N VAL A 240 23.37 3.23 -0.91
CA VAL A 240 22.07 3.60 -0.34
C VAL A 240 20.99 3.90 -1.39
N SER A 241 21.36 4.37 -2.58
CA SER A 241 20.42 4.66 -3.68
C SER A 241 20.04 3.45 -4.54
N ASN A 242 20.56 2.27 -4.20
CA ASN A 242 20.24 1.03 -4.87
C ASN A 242 19.21 0.23 -4.06
N GLY A 243 17.94 0.45 -4.31
CA GLY A 243 16.88 -0.40 -3.82
C GLY A 243 16.49 -1.47 -4.83
N GLY A 244 15.47 -2.24 -4.52
CA GLY A 244 14.94 -3.23 -5.44
C GLY A 244 13.70 -3.95 -4.93
N VAL A 245 13.21 -4.86 -5.77
CA VAL A 245 12.16 -5.83 -5.42
C VAL A 245 12.73 -7.23 -5.60
N ILE A 246 12.53 -8.09 -4.61
CA ILE A 246 12.91 -9.50 -4.74
C ILE A 246 11.69 -10.37 -5.01
N ARG A 247 11.90 -11.42 -5.81
CA ARG A 247 10.90 -12.47 -6.05
C ARG A 247 11.23 -13.69 -5.21
N ILE A 248 10.27 -14.14 -4.42
CA ILE A 248 10.40 -15.22 -3.46
C ILE A 248 9.55 -16.42 -3.88
N ASN A 249 10.16 -17.59 -3.91
CA ASN A 249 9.46 -18.86 -4.10
C ASN A 249 9.06 -19.43 -2.73
N PRO A 250 7.76 -19.47 -2.38
CA PRO A 250 7.31 -19.98 -1.10
C PRO A 250 7.50 -21.50 -0.94
N PHE A 251 7.53 -22.24 -2.02
CA PHE A 251 7.63 -23.71 -1.98
C PHE A 251 9.05 -24.19 -1.66
N SER A 252 10.06 -23.54 -2.25
CA SER A 252 11.47 -23.80 -1.92
C SER A 252 11.96 -22.99 -0.73
N ALA A 253 11.29 -21.87 -0.39
CA ALA A 253 11.70 -20.86 0.57
C ALA A 253 13.05 -20.21 0.17
N THR A 254 13.10 -19.67 -1.02
CA THR A 254 14.31 -19.05 -1.59
C THR A 254 13.98 -17.74 -2.31
N VAL A 255 14.93 -16.82 -2.31
CA VAL A 255 14.96 -15.69 -3.25
C VAL A 255 15.34 -16.22 -4.62
N GLU A 256 14.51 -16.00 -5.63
CA GLU A 256 14.77 -16.44 -7.01
C GLU A 256 15.45 -15.39 -7.85
N THR A 257 15.10 -14.13 -7.64
CA THR A 257 15.53 -13.01 -8.48
C THR A 257 15.44 -11.71 -7.69
N THR A 258 16.36 -10.81 -7.99
CA THR A 258 16.35 -9.42 -7.53
C THR A 258 16.17 -8.50 -8.74
N PHE A 259 15.19 -7.62 -8.67
CA PHE A 259 14.91 -6.57 -9.65
C PHE A 259 15.39 -5.23 -9.08
N PRO A 260 16.48 -4.66 -9.60
CA PRO A 260 17.02 -3.41 -9.08
C PRO A 260 16.10 -2.22 -9.42
N VAL A 261 15.93 -1.33 -8.46
CA VAL A 261 15.25 -0.05 -8.62
C VAL A 261 16.18 1.04 -8.13
N GLN A 262 16.68 1.86 -9.06
CA GLN A 262 17.68 2.89 -8.76
C GLN A 262 17.01 4.20 -8.32
N PHE A 263 17.70 4.95 -7.46
CA PHE A 263 17.27 6.27 -6.95
C PHE A 263 15.95 6.25 -6.18
N CYS A 264 15.59 5.11 -5.66
CA CYS A 264 14.39 4.82 -4.89
C CYS A 264 14.74 3.87 -3.76
N GLY A 265 14.34 4.17 -2.56
CA GLY A 265 14.27 3.20 -1.46
C GLY A 265 12.85 2.63 -1.43
N PRO A 266 12.62 1.45 -2.05
CA PRO A 266 11.30 0.83 -2.08
C PRO A 266 10.76 0.53 -0.68
N ALA A 267 9.51 0.93 -0.40
CA ALA A 267 8.77 0.54 0.78
C ALA A 267 7.44 -0.09 0.36
N GLY A 268 6.42 0.69 0.03
CA GLY A 268 5.13 0.18 -0.45
C GLY A 268 5.25 -0.63 -1.74
N LEU A 269 4.41 -1.69 -1.87
CA LEU A 269 4.37 -2.53 -3.05
C LEU A 269 2.94 -3.02 -3.32
N ALA A 270 2.42 -2.76 -4.52
CA ALA A 270 1.12 -3.26 -4.94
C ALA A 270 1.18 -3.96 -6.30
N LEU A 271 0.47 -5.09 -6.42
CA LEU A 271 0.29 -5.78 -7.69
C LEU A 271 -0.91 -5.16 -8.43
N GLY A 272 -0.66 -4.65 -9.61
CA GLY A 272 -1.67 -4.08 -10.49
C GLY A 272 -1.97 -4.94 -11.73
N PRO A 273 -2.64 -4.35 -12.73
CA PRO A 273 -2.96 -5.04 -13.98
C PRO A 273 -1.68 -5.38 -14.75
N ARG A 274 -1.79 -6.31 -15.71
CA ARG A 274 -0.71 -6.73 -16.62
C ARG A 274 0.57 -7.23 -15.95
N GLN A 275 0.50 -7.62 -14.69
CA GLN A 275 1.66 -8.00 -13.87
C GLN A 275 2.56 -6.81 -13.51
N ASP A 276 2.03 -5.61 -13.49
CA ASP A 276 2.74 -4.43 -13.02
C ASP A 276 2.88 -4.48 -11.50
N LEU A 277 4.07 -4.16 -10.99
CA LEU A 277 4.32 -3.89 -9.59
C LEU A 277 4.51 -2.39 -9.42
N PHE A 278 3.60 -1.74 -8.70
CA PHE A 278 3.71 -0.35 -8.32
C PHE A 278 4.50 -0.26 -7.01
N ILE A 279 5.60 0.48 -7.04
CA ILE A 279 6.60 0.59 -5.97
C ILE A 279 6.56 1.99 -5.40
N GLY A 280 6.23 2.12 -4.12
CA GLY A 280 6.36 3.35 -3.37
C GLY A 280 7.80 3.63 -2.99
N CYS A 281 8.31 4.81 -3.35
CA CYS A 281 9.66 5.24 -2.98
C CYS A 281 9.61 6.11 -1.71
N ASN A 282 9.76 5.49 -0.55
CA ASN A 282 9.81 6.20 0.73
C ASN A 282 11.05 7.09 0.85
N MET A 283 12.18 6.62 0.34
CA MET A 283 13.37 7.44 0.13
C MET A 283 13.59 7.68 -1.35
N VAL A 284 13.87 8.93 -1.72
CA VAL A 284 14.22 9.33 -3.07
C VAL A 284 15.64 9.86 -3.07
N PHE A 285 16.37 9.60 -4.16
CA PHE A 285 17.77 10.02 -4.31
C PHE A 285 17.91 10.89 -5.55
N ASP A 286 18.88 11.81 -5.50
CA ASP A 286 19.31 12.56 -6.67
C ASP A 286 20.10 11.66 -7.65
N THR A 287 20.46 12.19 -8.81
CA THR A 287 21.22 11.46 -9.83
C THR A 287 22.68 11.17 -9.42
N ALA A 288 23.16 11.77 -8.34
CA ALA A 288 24.46 11.48 -7.74
C ALA A 288 24.36 10.41 -6.63
N GLY A 289 23.13 9.96 -6.30
CA GLY A 289 22.87 8.95 -5.28
C GLY A 289 22.82 9.51 -3.85
N ASN A 290 22.73 10.83 -3.68
CA ASN A 290 22.52 11.41 -2.35
C ASN A 290 21.03 11.39 -1.99
N VAL A 291 20.73 11.17 -0.70
CA VAL A 291 19.36 11.26 -0.20
C VAL A 291 18.81 12.66 -0.51
N TRP A 292 17.68 12.68 -1.18
CA TRP A 292 17.00 13.92 -1.49
C TRP A 292 16.27 14.44 -0.25
N ASP A 293 16.54 15.72 0.08
CA ASP A 293 15.75 16.46 1.04
C ASP A 293 14.68 17.25 0.29
N PRO A 294 13.39 16.94 0.45
CA PRO A 294 12.30 17.65 -0.22
C PRO A 294 12.23 19.14 0.13
N ASN A 295 12.79 19.54 1.28
CA ASN A 295 12.87 20.93 1.70
C ASN A 295 14.25 21.56 1.42
N GLY A 296 15.15 20.80 0.81
CA GLY A 296 16.53 21.20 0.50
C GLY A 296 16.65 21.95 -0.82
N THR A 297 17.91 22.26 -1.16
CA THR A 297 18.26 22.96 -2.42
C THR A 297 18.65 22.05 -3.57
N VAL A 298 18.77 20.74 -3.30
CA VAL A 298 19.16 19.74 -4.33
C VAL A 298 17.93 19.38 -5.14
N PRO A 299 17.94 19.60 -6.47
CA PRO A 299 16.81 19.23 -7.31
C PRO A 299 16.69 17.71 -7.40
N ALA A 300 15.63 17.18 -6.93
CA ALA A 300 15.15 15.83 -7.25
C ALA A 300 13.62 15.89 -7.25
N ASP A 301 13.01 14.90 -7.89
CA ASP A 301 11.54 14.82 -7.90
C ASP A 301 11.10 13.64 -7.05
N ALA A 302 10.12 13.87 -6.19
CA ALA A 302 9.36 12.79 -5.56
C ALA A 302 8.88 11.84 -6.66
N ARG A 303 9.02 10.53 -6.45
CA ARG A 303 8.71 9.54 -7.48
C ARG A 303 8.25 8.23 -6.88
N ASP A 304 7.51 7.50 -7.67
CA ASP A 304 7.23 6.08 -7.55
C ASP A 304 7.61 5.38 -8.84
N VAL A 305 7.73 4.05 -8.83
CA VAL A 305 8.22 3.27 -9.97
C VAL A 305 7.26 2.13 -10.26
N ILE A 306 7.04 1.85 -11.55
CA ILE A 306 6.28 0.69 -12.00
C ILE A 306 7.24 -0.24 -12.75
N ILE A 307 7.26 -1.52 -12.35
CA ILE A 307 8.06 -2.55 -13.01
C ILE A 307 7.17 -3.74 -13.43
N ASP A 308 7.58 -4.44 -14.46
CA ASP A 308 7.00 -5.73 -14.84
C ASP A 308 7.47 -6.83 -13.86
N ALA A 309 6.55 -7.54 -13.23
CA ALA A 309 6.85 -8.57 -12.22
C ALA A 309 7.59 -9.79 -12.76
N LYS A 310 7.54 -10.05 -14.06
CA LYS A 310 8.21 -11.21 -14.67
C LYS A 310 9.67 -10.92 -14.98
N THR A 311 9.94 -9.71 -15.46
CA THR A 311 11.25 -9.32 -16.00
C THR A 311 12.02 -8.33 -15.14
N GLY A 312 11.33 -7.59 -14.25
CA GLY A 312 11.89 -6.49 -13.48
C GLY A 312 12.18 -5.23 -14.29
N LYS A 313 11.73 -5.19 -15.55
CA LYS A 313 11.90 -4.01 -16.39
C LYS A 313 11.09 -2.85 -15.83
N VAL A 314 11.72 -1.69 -15.72
CA VAL A 314 11.02 -0.44 -15.39
C VAL A 314 10.16 -0.05 -16.59
N ASP A 315 8.84 -0.01 -16.39
CA ASP A 315 7.88 0.42 -17.40
C ASP A 315 7.56 1.91 -17.28
N ALA A 316 7.50 2.43 -16.07
CA ALA A 316 7.30 3.85 -15.82
C ALA A 316 7.98 4.34 -14.53
N THR A 317 8.32 5.64 -14.53
CA THR A 317 8.60 6.42 -13.32
C THR A 317 7.53 7.49 -13.21
N VAL A 318 6.79 7.47 -12.11
CA VAL A 318 5.71 8.41 -11.83
C VAL A 318 6.26 9.52 -10.93
N PHE A 319 6.35 10.73 -11.47
CA PHE A 319 6.86 11.88 -10.73
C PHE A 319 5.73 12.66 -10.04
N GLY A 320 6.07 13.31 -8.93
CA GLY A 320 5.20 14.24 -8.21
C GLY A 320 4.68 13.70 -6.88
N VAL A 321 4.72 12.41 -6.66
CA VAL A 321 4.45 11.74 -5.39
C VAL A 321 5.56 10.76 -5.07
N GLY A 322 5.93 10.65 -3.80
CA GLY A 322 6.84 9.62 -3.29
C GLY A 322 6.14 8.97 -2.11
N ALA A 323 5.88 7.69 -2.23
CA ALA A 323 5.02 6.97 -1.30
C ALA A 323 5.71 6.64 0.02
N GLY A 324 4.89 6.47 1.04
CA GLY A 324 5.28 5.92 2.33
C GLY A 324 5.37 4.39 2.31
N ASP A 325 5.07 3.80 3.45
CA ASP A 325 5.24 2.36 3.65
C ASP A 325 4.20 1.55 2.88
N GLU A 326 3.04 2.12 2.56
CA GLU A 326 1.99 1.41 1.84
C GLU A 326 1.54 2.14 0.57
N VAL A 327 1.32 1.36 -0.47
CA VAL A 327 0.61 1.73 -1.69
C VAL A 327 -0.49 0.71 -1.96
N TRP A 328 -1.52 1.09 -2.73
CA TRP A 328 -2.66 0.24 -3.01
C TRP A 328 -3.06 0.27 -4.47
N PHE A 329 -3.43 -0.89 -5.03
CA PHE A 329 -4.12 -0.97 -6.32
C PHE A 329 -5.61 -1.19 -6.09
N ASN A 330 -6.46 -0.32 -6.63
CA ASN A 330 -7.90 -0.46 -6.60
C ASN A 330 -8.41 -0.98 -7.95
N SER A 331 -8.88 -2.22 -7.99
CA SER A 331 -9.40 -2.82 -9.20
C SER A 331 -10.78 -2.28 -9.61
N GLY A 332 -11.45 -1.53 -8.74
CA GLY A 332 -12.77 -0.94 -9.01
C GLY A 332 -12.71 0.26 -9.97
N ASP A 333 -11.65 1.05 -9.88
CA ASP A 333 -11.45 2.25 -10.72
C ASP A 333 -10.17 2.17 -11.58
N GLY A 334 -9.34 1.15 -11.36
CA GLY A 334 -8.11 0.94 -12.14
C GLY A 334 -6.97 1.86 -11.75
N ASN A 335 -6.98 2.44 -10.54
CA ASN A 335 -5.94 3.34 -10.06
C ASN A 335 -5.05 2.70 -9.01
N TYR A 336 -3.78 3.14 -8.99
CA TYR A 336 -2.94 3.02 -7.82
C TYR A 336 -3.12 4.25 -6.93
N TYR A 337 -3.01 4.02 -5.64
CA TYR A 337 -3.00 5.04 -4.60
C TYR A 337 -1.69 4.98 -3.85
N ALA A 338 -1.06 6.15 -3.65
CA ALA A 338 0.22 6.29 -2.98
C ALA A 338 0.13 7.36 -1.89
N THR A 339 0.66 7.07 -0.72
CA THR A 339 0.82 8.08 0.32
C THR A 339 1.99 8.99 0.01
N GLY A 340 2.02 10.19 0.58
CA GLY A 340 3.00 11.20 0.24
C GLY A 340 4.12 11.40 1.25
N SER A 341 4.42 10.42 2.12
CA SER A 341 5.41 10.61 3.17
C SER A 341 6.83 10.84 2.64
N GLY A 342 7.16 10.32 1.45
CA GLY A 342 8.40 10.60 0.70
C GLY A 342 8.32 11.87 -0.16
N SER A 343 7.30 12.71 -0.02
CA SER A 343 7.10 13.95 -0.79
C SER A 343 7.34 15.18 0.06
N PRO A 344 7.69 16.34 -0.54
CA PRO A 344 7.81 17.58 0.19
C PRO A 344 6.46 18.01 0.77
N GLU A 345 6.49 18.60 1.97
CA GLU A 345 5.34 19.34 2.47
C GLU A 345 5.01 20.47 1.48
N ARG A 346 3.77 20.49 0.99
CA ARG A 346 3.30 21.58 0.13
C ARG A 346 1.85 21.92 0.46
N PRO A 347 1.48 23.20 0.43
CA PRO A 347 0.09 23.59 0.57
C PRO A 347 -0.70 23.05 -0.64
N LEU A 348 -1.72 22.26 -0.37
CA LEU A 348 -2.72 21.84 -1.35
C LEU A 348 -4.00 22.65 -1.12
N PRO A 349 -4.86 22.86 -2.14
CA PRO A 349 -6.02 23.76 -2.03
C PRO A 349 -6.93 23.53 -0.83
N ALA A 350 -7.04 22.29 -0.34
CA ALA A 350 -7.88 21.94 0.80
C ALA A 350 -7.16 22.03 2.16
N LEU A 351 -5.81 22.04 2.19
CA LEU A 351 -5.01 22.09 3.42
C LEU A 351 -3.81 23.00 3.21
N THR A 352 -3.89 24.22 3.76
CA THR A 352 -2.80 25.19 3.72
C THR A 352 -1.90 25.13 4.95
N ALA A 353 -2.22 24.25 5.91
CA ALA A 353 -1.48 24.13 7.16
C ALA A 353 -0.10 23.49 6.94
N LYS A 354 0.88 23.93 7.73
CA LYS A 354 2.18 23.25 7.83
C LYS A 354 1.95 21.78 8.27
N GLY A 355 2.62 20.85 7.63
CA GLY A 355 2.41 19.40 7.83
C GLY A 355 1.56 18.75 6.74
N SER A 356 0.99 19.52 5.80
CA SER A 356 0.30 18.95 4.65
C SER A 356 1.30 18.22 3.74
N THR A 357 1.03 16.96 3.48
CA THR A 357 1.75 16.16 2.49
C THR A 357 0.78 15.67 1.42
N PRO A 358 1.18 15.56 0.15
CA PRO A 358 0.31 15.03 -0.88
C PRO A 358 0.28 13.50 -0.83
N ALA A 359 -0.89 12.92 -1.04
CA ALA A 359 -1.02 11.56 -1.56
C ALA A 359 -1.34 11.63 -3.05
N GLY A 360 -1.12 10.55 -3.80
CA GLY A 360 -1.26 10.51 -5.25
C GLY A 360 -2.29 9.49 -5.72
N VAL A 361 -2.98 9.84 -6.80
CA VAL A 361 -3.77 8.92 -7.63
C VAL A 361 -3.02 8.72 -8.93
N VAL A 362 -2.72 7.47 -9.27
CA VAL A 362 -1.96 7.11 -10.47
C VAL A 362 -2.79 6.16 -11.33
N ASP A 363 -3.05 6.54 -12.57
CA ASP A 363 -3.71 5.66 -13.53
C ASP A 363 -2.83 4.43 -13.82
N ALA A 364 -3.35 3.24 -13.54
CA ALA A 364 -2.58 2.01 -13.72
C ALA A 364 -2.46 1.60 -15.21
N LYS A 365 -3.38 2.02 -16.07
CA LYS A 365 -3.35 1.72 -17.51
C LYS A 365 -2.34 2.62 -18.24
N ASP A 366 -2.42 3.93 -18.00
CA ASP A 366 -1.57 4.94 -18.63
C ASP A 366 -0.28 5.20 -17.85
N GLN A 367 -0.17 4.66 -16.63
CA GLN A 367 0.99 4.76 -15.72
C GLN A 367 1.40 6.24 -15.45
N LYS A 368 0.40 7.08 -15.15
CA LYS A 368 0.56 8.53 -14.98
C LYS A 368 -0.09 9.01 -13.69
N LEU A 369 0.54 10.00 -13.07
CA LEU A 369 -0.09 10.75 -11.98
C LEU A 369 -1.30 11.52 -12.51
N LEU A 370 -2.49 11.24 -11.94
CA LEU A 370 -3.73 11.93 -12.25
C LEU A 370 -3.95 13.11 -11.31
N GLN A 371 -3.71 12.91 -10.03
CA GLN A 371 -4.05 13.88 -9.00
C GLN A 371 -3.14 13.76 -7.78
N LEU A 372 -2.90 14.89 -7.12
CA LEU A 372 -2.44 14.95 -5.73
C LEU A 372 -3.60 15.37 -4.83
N PHE A 373 -3.77 14.70 -3.69
CA PHE A 373 -4.76 15.04 -2.68
C PHE A 373 -4.12 15.15 -1.30
N PRO A 374 -4.70 15.94 -0.38
CA PRO A 374 -4.03 16.30 0.87
C PRO A 374 -4.13 15.19 1.91
N THR A 375 -2.99 14.91 2.56
CA THR A 375 -2.89 14.20 3.84
C THR A 375 -2.21 15.08 4.88
N TYR A 376 -1.98 14.58 6.10
CA TYR A 376 -1.46 15.41 7.17
C TYR A 376 -0.49 14.66 8.08
N ASN A 377 0.69 15.22 8.30
CA ASN A 377 1.70 14.72 9.24
C ASN A 377 1.75 15.62 10.48
N VAL A 378 2.10 15.04 11.60
CA VAL A 378 2.21 15.74 12.89
C VAL A 378 3.61 15.53 13.45
N PRO A 379 4.36 16.59 13.78
CA PRO A 379 5.66 16.46 14.43
C PRO A 379 5.50 15.98 15.88
N ALA A 380 6.56 15.37 16.42
CA ALA A 380 6.58 14.95 17.82
C ALA A 380 6.53 16.16 18.77
N VAL A 381 5.82 16.01 19.89
CA VAL A 381 5.87 16.91 21.03
C VAL A 381 6.61 16.21 22.17
N THR A 382 7.83 16.65 22.46
CA THR A 382 8.74 15.95 23.40
C THR A 382 8.78 16.58 24.80
N THR A 383 8.16 17.75 24.99
CA THR A 383 8.19 18.49 26.27
C THR A 383 6.80 19.05 26.61
N GLY A 384 6.54 19.23 27.90
CA GLY A 384 5.28 19.79 28.41
C GLY A 384 4.17 18.77 28.62
N SER A 385 2.94 19.24 28.87
CA SER A 385 1.74 18.41 28.91
C SER A 385 1.27 18.07 27.49
N GLY A 386 0.90 16.81 27.24
CA GLY A 386 0.45 16.35 25.93
C GLY A 386 1.59 15.86 25.01
N GLN A 387 2.68 15.37 25.60
CA GLN A 387 3.75 14.71 24.83
C GLN A 387 3.21 13.55 24.00
N HIS A 388 3.61 13.50 22.72
CA HIS A 388 3.25 12.44 21.80
C HIS A 388 4.34 12.23 20.74
N PRO A 389 4.44 11.04 20.13
CA PRO A 389 5.34 10.82 19.00
C PRO A 389 4.92 11.65 17.77
N SER A 390 5.80 11.73 16.79
CA SER A 390 5.40 12.15 15.44
C SER A 390 4.43 11.12 14.87
N GLY A 391 3.55 11.57 14.00
CA GLY A 391 2.67 10.73 13.19
C GLY A 391 2.73 11.14 11.73
N THR A 392 2.77 10.16 10.83
CA THR A 392 2.78 10.37 9.38
C THR A 392 1.65 9.58 8.73
N SER A 393 1.06 10.16 7.67
CA SER A 393 0.07 9.48 6.84
C SER A 393 0.78 8.61 5.81
N HIS A 394 1.23 7.42 6.20
CA HIS A 394 2.07 6.53 5.40
C HIS A 394 1.36 5.26 4.93
N SER A 395 0.08 5.10 5.26
CA SER A 395 -0.74 3.94 4.91
C SER A 395 -1.98 4.35 4.11
N ILE A 396 -2.43 3.49 3.20
CA ILE A 396 -3.57 3.74 2.31
C ILE A 396 -4.19 2.43 1.83
N ALA A 397 -5.52 2.38 1.78
CA ALA A 397 -6.25 1.26 1.20
C ALA A 397 -7.53 1.74 0.50
N ALA A 398 -8.09 0.94 -0.40
CA ALA A 398 -9.33 1.29 -1.11
C ALA A 398 -10.29 0.12 -1.22
N ASN A 399 -11.59 0.44 -1.23
CA ASN A 399 -12.66 -0.53 -1.47
C ASN A 399 -13.02 -0.55 -2.96
N SER A 400 -12.76 -1.67 -3.63
CA SER A 400 -12.98 -1.81 -5.07
C SER A 400 -14.45 -1.85 -5.51
N ARG A 401 -15.41 -1.96 -4.58
CA ARG A 401 -16.84 -1.98 -4.90
C ARG A 401 -17.45 -0.60 -5.03
N ASN A 402 -16.96 0.36 -4.25
CA ASN A 402 -17.49 1.73 -4.21
C ASN A 402 -16.41 2.80 -4.44
N ASN A 403 -15.16 2.39 -4.64
CA ASN A 403 -13.99 3.24 -4.89
C ASN A 403 -13.72 4.27 -3.78
N LEU A 404 -14.16 3.98 -2.54
CA LEU A 404 -13.75 4.77 -1.38
C LEU A 404 -12.29 4.48 -1.03
N VAL A 405 -11.53 5.54 -0.77
CA VAL A 405 -10.12 5.49 -0.40
C VAL A 405 -9.96 5.92 1.04
N PHE A 406 -9.18 5.16 1.80
CA PHE A 406 -9.00 5.30 3.25
C PHE A 406 -7.55 5.65 3.55
N VAL A 407 -7.33 6.76 4.26
CA VAL A 407 -5.99 7.20 4.69
C VAL A 407 -6.04 7.51 6.19
N PRO A 408 -5.29 6.80 7.03
CA PRO A 408 -5.21 7.13 8.45
C PRO A 408 -4.39 8.39 8.65
N LEU A 409 -4.90 9.29 9.47
CA LEU A 409 -4.26 10.54 9.84
C LEU A 409 -3.99 10.57 11.35
N PRO A 410 -2.78 10.99 11.78
CA PRO A 410 -2.51 11.21 13.19
C PRO A 410 -3.40 12.31 13.75
N ALA A 411 -3.58 12.31 15.07
CA ALA A 411 -4.40 13.31 15.76
C ALA A 411 -3.96 14.73 15.42
N ASN A 412 -4.89 15.52 14.91
CA ASN A 412 -4.65 16.90 14.48
C ASN A 412 -5.92 17.74 14.53
N ASN A 413 -5.77 19.07 14.48
CA ASN A 413 -6.87 20.02 14.41
C ASN A 413 -6.99 20.73 13.05
N ALA A 414 -6.22 20.28 12.06
CA ALA A 414 -6.16 20.91 10.74
C ALA A 414 -7.20 20.35 9.77
N VAL A 415 -7.59 19.07 9.96
CA VAL A 415 -8.48 18.37 9.05
C VAL A 415 -9.88 18.26 9.65
N LEU A 416 -10.88 18.75 8.91
CA LEU A 416 -12.30 18.69 9.28
C LEU A 416 -13.07 18.02 8.14
N SER A 417 -14.14 17.28 8.47
CA SER A 417 -15.04 16.76 7.44
C SER A 417 -15.74 17.91 6.71
N PRO A 418 -16.12 17.72 5.43
CA PRO A 418 -16.77 18.77 4.63
C PRO A 418 -18.07 19.29 5.24
N ASP A 419 -18.79 18.46 5.99
CA ASP A 419 -20.02 18.83 6.68
C ASP A 419 -19.77 19.45 8.08
N GLY A 420 -18.51 19.58 8.50
CA GLY A 420 -18.08 20.13 9.77
C GLY A 420 -18.44 19.31 11.03
N LYS A 421 -18.98 18.09 10.86
CA LYS A 421 -19.44 17.28 12.00
C LYS A 421 -18.34 16.46 12.65
N ASN A 422 -17.39 15.98 11.85
CA ASN A 422 -16.29 15.13 12.30
C ASN A 422 -14.97 15.90 12.22
N ASN A 423 -14.05 15.55 13.11
CA ASN A 423 -12.70 16.10 13.19
C ASN A 423 -11.68 14.96 13.42
N CYS A 424 -10.41 15.32 13.43
CA CYS A 424 -9.31 14.38 13.62
C CYS A 424 -8.56 14.60 14.96
N LEU A 425 -9.21 15.17 15.97
CA LEU A 425 -8.57 15.54 17.25
C LEU A 425 -8.02 14.35 18.04
N THR A 426 -8.62 13.16 17.87
CA THR A 426 -8.15 11.92 18.49
C THR A 426 -7.42 11.01 17.50
N GLY A 427 -7.14 11.48 16.28
CA GLY A 427 -6.79 10.69 15.12
C GLY A 427 -8.04 10.25 14.36
N CYS A 428 -7.90 9.99 13.09
CA CYS A 428 -9.04 9.59 12.25
C CYS A 428 -8.59 8.78 11.04
N VAL A 429 -9.52 8.09 10.40
CA VAL A 429 -9.36 7.63 9.02
C VAL A 429 -10.09 8.63 8.11
N ALA A 430 -9.35 9.30 7.25
CA ALA A 430 -9.91 10.15 6.20
C ALA A 430 -10.43 9.28 5.07
N VAL A 431 -11.69 9.49 4.69
CA VAL A 431 -12.38 8.74 3.63
C VAL A 431 -12.58 9.65 2.45
N PHE A 432 -12.04 9.27 1.31
CA PHE A 432 -12.15 10.03 0.07
C PHE A 432 -13.06 9.31 -0.92
N GLU A 433 -13.70 10.08 -1.79
CA GLU A 433 -14.55 9.60 -2.88
C GLU A 433 -14.27 10.36 -4.17
N HIS A 434 -14.55 9.76 -5.31
CA HIS A 434 -14.53 10.46 -6.58
C HIS A 434 -15.69 11.46 -6.69
N SER A 435 -15.41 12.67 -7.17
CA SER A 435 -16.44 13.69 -7.40
C SER A 435 -17.42 13.26 -8.49
N ASP A 436 -18.71 13.52 -8.30
CA ASP A 436 -19.68 13.41 -9.37
C ASP A 436 -19.46 14.54 -10.39
N GLU A 437 -19.50 14.24 -11.69
CA GLU A 437 -19.34 15.24 -12.77
C GLU A 437 -20.48 16.27 -12.86
N ASP A 438 -21.59 16.05 -12.16
CA ASP A 438 -22.80 16.88 -12.28
C ASP A 438 -22.89 18.08 -11.33
N ALA A 439 -21.85 18.37 -10.55
CA ALA A 439 -21.78 19.66 -9.85
C ALA A 439 -21.44 20.75 -10.87
N LYS A 440 -22.44 21.16 -11.65
CA LYS A 440 -22.36 22.36 -12.48
C LYS A 440 -21.86 23.51 -11.61
N VAL A 441 -20.74 24.07 -12.04
CA VAL A 441 -20.27 25.38 -11.56
C VAL A 441 -21.34 26.38 -12.00
N ASP A 442 -22.20 26.80 -11.05
CA ASP A 442 -23.02 28.01 -11.17
C ASP A 442 -22.16 29.23 -10.81
#